data_c65b14b954f805c621ea7d1b4059cb88
#
_entry.id   c65b14b954f805c621ea7d1b4059cb88
#
_cell.length_a   1.000
_cell.length_b   1.000
_cell.length_c   1.000
_cell.angle_alpha   90.00
_cell.angle_beta   90.00
_cell.angle_gamma   90.00
#
_symmetry.space_group_name_H-M   'P 1'
#
loop_
_entity.id
_entity.type
_entity.pdbx_description
1 polymer ?
#
loop_
_entity_poly.entity_id
_entity_poly.type
_entity_poly.pdbx_seq_one_letter_code
_entity_poly.pdbx_strand_id
1 'polypeptide(L)'
;MKHVRTSLVPATLLLLTSLYAHASDAEAPISVEINWMDELQKGGLTGIALIVLAIAAVGFTIERLLNLRANLIVSKPLMKEIAPLGKGHYFGEIRDRCAKSPSVLSKVVTYIVNHRGNDPELYMAGAADIGAREIDKHRRKLAPIGIIASLAPLLGLLGTMIGMIEAFAKFALIEDSSEASVVLADSIGKALITTAMGLVIAIPTLVIYHYLRTRLNRYSEDLEEAVESLASTWFFQTSGFTKDTEPEQPVKELTDESTASV
;
A
#
# COMPACT_ATOMS: atom_id res chain seq x y z
N MET A 1 1.50 38.31 10.73
CA MET A 1 2.52 37.41 10.14
C MET A 1 1.91 36.61 8.97
N LYS A 2 1.55 37.25 7.83
CA LYS A 2 0.84 36.61 6.69
C LYS A 2 1.37 37.00 5.30
N HIS A 3 2.63 37.47 5.14
CA HIS A 3 3.11 37.99 3.85
C HIS A 3 4.45 37.44 3.33
N VAL A 4 4.96 36.28 3.82
CA VAL A 4 6.27 35.75 3.37
C VAL A 4 6.15 34.53 2.43
N ARG A 5 4.94 33.97 2.19
CA ARG A 5 4.82 32.72 1.41
C ARG A 5 4.59 32.85 -0.10
N THR A 6 4.39 34.06 -0.63
CA THR A 6 4.03 34.27 -2.05
C THR A 6 5.19 34.62 -2.98
N SER A 7 6.42 34.85 -2.49
CA SER A 7 7.54 35.28 -3.33
C SER A 7 8.53 34.16 -3.75
N LEU A 8 8.42 32.95 -3.18
CA LEU A 8 9.35 31.85 -3.50
C LEU A 8 8.95 31.04 -4.75
N VAL A 9 7.67 31.00 -5.09
CA VAL A 9 7.17 30.26 -6.27
C VAL A 9 7.67 30.82 -7.60
N PRO A 10 7.70 32.16 -7.83
CA PRO A 10 8.21 32.69 -9.09
C PRO A 10 9.72 32.53 -9.26
N ALA A 11 10.49 32.54 -8.17
CA ALA A 11 11.95 32.38 -8.24
C ALA A 11 12.37 30.94 -8.62
N THR A 12 11.67 29.95 -8.10
CA THR A 12 11.91 28.55 -8.46
C THR A 12 11.47 28.22 -9.89
N LEU A 13 10.39 28.87 -10.37
CA LEU A 13 9.93 28.71 -11.75
C LEU A 13 10.92 29.35 -12.73
N LEU A 14 11.51 30.52 -12.42
CA LEU A 14 12.52 31.18 -13.22
C LEU A 14 13.84 30.40 -13.24
N LEU A 15 14.24 29.77 -12.15
CA LEU A 15 15.40 28.87 -12.12
C LEU A 15 15.19 27.61 -12.97
N LEU A 16 14.01 27.03 -12.94
CA LEU A 16 13.65 25.89 -13.78
C LEU A 16 13.61 26.25 -15.27
N THR A 17 13.11 27.44 -15.63
CA THR A 17 13.09 27.89 -17.03
C THR A 17 14.49 28.24 -17.53
N SER A 18 15.36 28.80 -16.68
CA SER A 18 16.77 29.07 -17.07
C SER A 18 17.59 27.78 -17.24
N LEU A 19 17.31 26.74 -16.40
CA LEU A 19 17.92 25.43 -16.56
C LEU A 19 17.45 24.72 -17.84
N TYR A 20 16.17 24.91 -18.20
CA TYR A 20 15.59 24.34 -19.42
C TYR A 20 16.13 25.05 -20.68
N ALA A 21 16.33 26.38 -20.65
CA ALA A 21 16.91 27.16 -21.75
C ALA A 21 18.38 26.77 -22.01
N HIS A 22 19.16 26.48 -20.96
CA HIS A 22 20.55 26.01 -21.10
C HIS A 22 20.67 24.57 -21.63
N ALA A 23 19.63 23.75 -21.45
CA ALA A 23 19.56 22.38 -21.98
C ALA A 23 19.17 22.34 -23.47
N SER A 24 18.65 23.44 -24.03
CA SER A 24 18.25 23.51 -25.45
C SER A 24 19.38 23.81 -26.43
N ASP A 25 20.55 24.29 -25.96
CA ASP A 25 21.74 24.47 -26.75
C ASP A 25 22.64 23.23 -26.88
N ALA A 26 22.20 22.09 -26.27
CA ALA A 26 22.84 20.81 -26.53
C ALA A 26 22.54 20.38 -27.98
N GLU A 27 23.59 20.09 -28.73
CA GLU A 27 23.56 19.53 -30.08
C GLU A 27 22.43 18.51 -30.23
N ALA A 28 21.73 18.54 -31.37
CA ALA A 28 20.60 17.67 -31.66
C ALA A 28 20.92 16.24 -31.19
N PRO A 29 20.06 15.63 -30.38
CA PRO A 29 20.33 14.30 -29.85
C PRO A 29 20.56 13.37 -31.03
N ILE A 30 21.72 12.69 -31.06
CA ILE A 30 21.99 11.62 -32.01
C ILE A 30 20.82 10.65 -31.78
N SER A 31 19.88 10.63 -32.72
CA SER A 31 18.76 9.70 -32.67
C SER A 31 19.29 8.30 -32.94
N VAL A 32 19.89 7.69 -31.94
CA VAL A 32 20.17 6.26 -31.97
C VAL A 32 18.79 5.59 -31.87
N GLU A 33 18.26 5.16 -33.01
CA GLU A 33 17.07 4.29 -33.03
C GLU A 33 17.46 2.97 -32.35
N ILE A 34 17.24 2.93 -31.04
CA ILE A 34 17.45 1.71 -30.26
C ILE A 34 16.32 0.75 -30.62
N ASN A 35 16.62 -0.23 -31.44
CA ASN A 35 15.68 -1.29 -31.76
C ASN A 35 15.63 -2.26 -30.57
N TRP A 36 14.73 -1.99 -29.63
CA TRP A 36 14.63 -2.72 -28.36
C TRP A 36 14.50 -4.24 -28.54
N MET A 37 13.93 -4.66 -29.67
CA MET A 37 13.76 -6.08 -29.98
C MET A 37 15.09 -6.75 -30.32
N ASP A 38 15.95 -6.07 -31.06
CA ASP A 38 17.27 -6.58 -31.42
C ASP A 38 18.22 -6.56 -30.21
N GLU A 39 18.11 -5.54 -29.38
CA GLU A 39 18.89 -5.42 -28.15
C GLU A 39 18.49 -6.45 -27.08
N LEU A 40 17.21 -6.81 -27.01
CA LEU A 40 16.70 -7.89 -26.17
C LEU A 40 17.33 -9.25 -26.54
N GLN A 41 17.50 -9.54 -27.83
CA GLN A 41 18.13 -10.77 -28.30
C GLN A 41 19.63 -10.82 -27.99
N LYS A 42 20.29 -9.65 -28.00
CA LYS A 42 21.72 -9.52 -27.69
C LYS A 42 22.01 -9.62 -26.18
N GLY A 43 21.02 -9.42 -25.32
CA GLY A 43 21.15 -9.46 -23.84
C GLY A 43 21.38 -10.85 -23.26
N GLY A 44 21.42 -11.91 -24.06
CA GLY A 44 21.69 -13.27 -23.61
C GLY A 44 20.72 -13.75 -22.52
N LEU A 45 21.23 -14.56 -21.59
CA LEU A 45 20.42 -15.16 -20.51
C LEU A 45 19.82 -14.11 -19.58
N THR A 46 20.53 -13.01 -19.31
CA THR A 46 20.05 -11.91 -18.44
C THR A 46 18.92 -11.11 -19.10
N GLY A 47 18.98 -10.92 -20.42
CA GLY A 47 17.90 -10.30 -21.19
C GLY A 47 16.60 -11.11 -21.12
N ILE A 48 16.70 -12.45 -21.30
CA ILE A 48 15.54 -13.35 -21.18
C ILE A 48 14.94 -13.28 -19.77
N ALA A 49 15.76 -13.30 -18.72
CA ALA A 49 15.30 -13.19 -17.34
C ALA A 49 14.55 -11.87 -17.08
N LEU A 50 15.04 -10.77 -17.64
CA LEU A 50 14.36 -9.45 -17.53
C LEU A 50 13.01 -9.44 -18.25
N ILE A 51 12.89 -10.08 -19.42
CA ILE A 51 11.60 -10.21 -20.11
C ILE A 51 10.60 -11.00 -19.29
N VAL A 52 11.01 -12.13 -18.73
CA VAL A 52 10.14 -12.96 -17.86
C VAL A 52 9.69 -12.16 -16.64
N LEU A 53 10.58 -11.38 -16.02
CA LEU A 53 10.24 -10.49 -14.92
C LEU A 53 9.28 -9.39 -15.34
N ALA A 54 9.43 -8.79 -16.52
CA ALA A 54 8.52 -7.77 -17.03
C ALA A 54 7.10 -8.33 -17.23
N ILE A 55 7.00 -9.51 -17.85
CA ILE A 55 5.70 -10.19 -18.05
C ILE A 55 5.06 -10.51 -16.68
N ALA A 56 5.84 -11.04 -15.74
CA ALA A 56 5.36 -11.34 -14.39
C ALA A 56 4.92 -10.06 -13.64
N ALA A 57 5.69 -8.95 -13.75
CA ALA A 57 5.33 -7.67 -13.15
C ALA A 57 3.99 -7.16 -13.67
N VAL A 58 3.78 -7.19 -14.99
CA VAL A 58 2.51 -6.78 -15.61
C VAL A 58 1.36 -7.69 -15.16
N GLY A 59 1.56 -9.02 -15.18
CA GLY A 59 0.55 -9.99 -14.76
C GLY A 59 0.09 -9.78 -13.32
N PHE A 60 1.04 -9.72 -12.37
CA PHE A 60 0.73 -9.49 -10.96
C PHE A 60 0.11 -8.11 -10.72
N THR A 61 0.57 -7.09 -11.46
CA THR A 61 0.02 -5.73 -11.34
C THR A 61 -1.44 -5.70 -11.77
N ILE A 62 -1.77 -6.25 -12.94
CA ILE A 62 -3.14 -6.29 -13.45
C ILE A 62 -4.03 -7.09 -12.49
N GLU A 63 -3.58 -8.28 -12.07
CA GLU A 63 -4.33 -9.10 -11.11
C GLU A 63 -4.65 -8.32 -9.83
N ARG A 64 -3.68 -7.61 -9.26
CA ARG A 64 -3.89 -6.85 -8.04
C ARG A 64 -4.75 -5.63 -8.23
N LEU A 65 -4.58 -4.90 -9.33
CA LEU A 65 -5.40 -3.72 -9.64
C LEU A 65 -6.88 -4.07 -9.80
N LEU A 66 -7.18 -5.22 -10.39
CA LEU A 66 -8.55 -5.72 -10.57
C LEU A 66 -9.15 -6.29 -9.27
N ASN A 67 -8.33 -6.97 -8.45
CA ASN A 67 -8.80 -7.68 -7.27
C ASN A 67 -8.77 -6.85 -5.98
N LEU A 68 -7.96 -5.78 -5.90
CA LEU A 68 -7.92 -4.91 -4.72
C LEU A 68 -9.01 -3.83 -4.81
N ARG A 69 -10.25 -4.21 -4.52
CA ARG A 69 -11.40 -3.30 -4.51
C ARG A 69 -11.80 -2.96 -3.08
N ALA A 70 -12.16 -1.69 -2.83
CA ALA A 70 -12.62 -1.21 -1.53
C ALA A 70 -13.76 -2.07 -0.96
N ASN A 71 -14.71 -2.45 -1.79
CA ASN A 71 -15.89 -3.24 -1.37
C ASN A 71 -15.54 -4.65 -0.85
N LEU A 72 -14.35 -5.18 -1.18
CA LEU A 72 -13.88 -6.47 -0.64
C LEU A 72 -13.42 -6.34 0.82
N ILE A 73 -12.96 -5.17 1.23
CA ILE A 73 -12.47 -4.92 2.59
C ILE A 73 -13.58 -4.28 3.40
N VAL A 74 -14.03 -3.09 3.04
CA VAL A 74 -15.14 -2.38 3.70
C VAL A 74 -16.29 -2.25 2.71
N SER A 75 -17.32 -3.08 2.88
CA SER A 75 -18.53 -2.99 2.08
C SER A 75 -19.43 -1.88 2.62
N LYS A 76 -19.38 -0.69 2.00
CA LYS A 76 -20.25 0.44 2.37
C LYS A 76 -21.76 0.10 2.33
N PRO A 77 -22.27 -0.67 1.33
CA PRO A 77 -23.66 -1.10 1.35
C PRO A 77 -23.98 -1.98 2.56
N LEU A 78 -23.12 -2.96 2.88
CA LEU A 78 -23.31 -3.81 4.06
C LEU A 78 -23.34 -2.97 5.35
N MET A 79 -22.41 -2.02 5.50
CA MET A 79 -22.37 -1.16 6.69
C MET A 79 -23.67 -0.38 6.88
N LYS A 80 -24.24 0.18 5.81
CA LYS A 80 -25.54 0.89 5.86
C LYS A 80 -26.70 0.00 6.24
N GLU A 81 -26.68 -1.28 5.84
CA GLU A 81 -27.72 -2.23 6.16
C GLU A 81 -27.65 -2.73 7.62
N ILE A 82 -26.43 -3.00 8.14
CA ILE A 82 -26.25 -3.58 9.46
C ILE A 82 -26.26 -2.55 10.60
N ALA A 83 -25.87 -1.31 10.35
CA ALA A 83 -25.82 -0.29 11.38
C ALA A 83 -27.16 -0.06 12.12
N PRO A 84 -28.34 0.05 11.46
CA PRO A 84 -29.62 0.18 12.14
C PRO A 84 -30.06 -1.12 12.84
N LEU A 85 -29.70 -2.29 12.32
CA LEU A 85 -30.09 -3.58 12.89
C LEU A 85 -29.45 -3.83 14.26
N GLY A 86 -28.22 -3.35 14.48
CA GLY A 86 -27.57 -3.46 15.79
C GLY A 86 -28.25 -2.65 16.88
N LYS A 87 -28.81 -1.48 16.57
CA LYS A 87 -29.62 -0.68 17.51
C LYS A 87 -30.90 -1.41 17.94
N GLY A 88 -31.48 -2.19 17.04
CA GLY A 88 -32.66 -3.01 17.32
C GLY A 88 -32.36 -4.38 17.92
N HIS A 89 -31.07 -4.71 18.20
CA HIS A 89 -30.61 -6.01 18.68
C HIS A 89 -30.95 -7.19 17.75
N TYR A 90 -31.14 -6.95 16.43
CA TYR A 90 -31.43 -8.00 15.44
C TYR A 90 -30.14 -8.72 14.98
N PHE A 91 -29.37 -9.26 15.92
CA PHE A 91 -28.07 -9.88 15.65
C PHE A 91 -28.11 -11.11 14.73
N GLY A 92 -29.24 -11.83 14.72
CA GLY A 92 -29.47 -12.94 13.78
C GLY A 92 -29.47 -12.47 12.34
N GLU A 93 -30.20 -11.39 12.04
CA GLU A 93 -30.28 -10.80 10.72
C GLU A 93 -28.94 -10.21 10.27
N ILE A 94 -28.19 -9.56 11.18
CA ILE A 94 -26.84 -9.07 10.90
C ILE A 94 -25.94 -10.23 10.44
N ARG A 95 -25.97 -11.37 11.13
CA ARG A 95 -25.19 -12.56 10.75
C ARG A 95 -25.55 -13.06 9.36
N ASP A 96 -26.85 -13.12 9.04
CA ASP A 96 -27.33 -13.58 7.74
C ASP A 96 -26.94 -12.63 6.60
N ARG A 97 -26.94 -11.31 6.85
CA ARG A 97 -26.44 -10.30 5.92
C ARG A 97 -24.92 -10.40 5.71
N CYS A 98 -24.18 -10.58 6.81
CA CYS A 98 -22.73 -10.78 6.75
C CYS A 98 -22.36 -12.06 5.99
N ALA A 99 -23.11 -13.15 6.15
CA ALA A 99 -22.86 -14.41 5.43
C ALA A 99 -22.99 -14.28 3.90
N LYS A 100 -23.78 -13.34 3.42
CA LYS A 100 -23.97 -13.06 1.98
C LYS A 100 -22.89 -12.13 1.39
N SER A 101 -22.09 -11.48 2.22
CA SER A 101 -21.05 -10.53 1.78
C SER A 101 -19.65 -11.12 1.96
N PRO A 102 -18.83 -11.24 0.90
CA PRO A 102 -17.48 -11.77 0.99
C PRO A 102 -16.45 -10.71 1.46
N SER A 103 -16.85 -9.73 2.27
CA SER A 103 -15.98 -8.64 2.72
C SER A 103 -15.22 -9.00 4.01
N VAL A 104 -14.08 -8.33 4.24
CA VAL A 104 -13.35 -8.46 5.51
C VAL A 104 -14.21 -7.97 6.67
N LEU A 105 -14.92 -6.84 6.47
CA LEU A 105 -15.85 -6.29 7.45
C LEU A 105 -16.89 -7.34 7.90
N SER A 106 -17.44 -8.14 6.98
CA SER A 106 -18.44 -9.16 7.33
C SER A 106 -17.89 -10.21 8.29
N LYS A 107 -16.63 -10.62 8.13
CA LYS A 107 -15.96 -11.59 9.02
C LYS A 107 -15.74 -11.03 10.42
N VAL A 108 -15.27 -9.77 10.49
CA VAL A 108 -15.04 -9.06 11.75
C VAL A 108 -16.36 -8.87 12.50
N VAL A 109 -17.39 -8.37 11.82
CA VAL A 109 -18.73 -8.16 12.40
C VAL A 109 -19.35 -9.48 12.87
N THR A 110 -19.23 -10.55 12.08
CA THR A 110 -19.72 -11.87 12.50
C THR A 110 -19.05 -12.35 13.79
N TYR A 111 -17.75 -12.11 13.93
CA TYR A 111 -17.02 -12.44 15.16
C TYR A 111 -17.55 -11.64 16.36
N ILE A 112 -17.72 -10.33 16.22
CA ILE A 112 -18.27 -9.45 17.26
C ILE A 112 -19.66 -9.93 17.69
N VAL A 113 -20.54 -10.20 16.75
CA VAL A 113 -21.91 -10.65 17.02
C VAL A 113 -21.93 -11.99 17.76
N ASN A 114 -21.03 -12.91 17.41
CA ASN A 114 -20.97 -14.24 18.05
C ASN A 114 -20.39 -14.20 19.47
N HIS A 115 -19.54 -13.22 19.79
CA HIS A 115 -18.86 -13.12 21.10
C HIS A 115 -19.38 -11.98 21.97
N ARG A 116 -20.49 -11.34 21.61
CA ARG A 116 -21.07 -10.17 22.29
C ARG A 116 -21.45 -10.37 23.76
N GLY A 117 -21.53 -11.64 24.22
CA GLY A 117 -21.80 -11.97 25.63
C GLY A 117 -20.55 -12.00 26.51
N ASN A 118 -19.37 -11.84 25.95
CA ASN A 118 -18.10 -11.81 26.65
C ASN A 118 -17.70 -10.37 27.02
N ASP A 119 -16.56 -10.24 27.71
CA ASP A 119 -15.96 -8.94 28.00
C ASP A 119 -15.76 -8.12 26.72
N PRO A 120 -16.23 -6.86 26.63
CA PRO A 120 -16.09 -5.98 25.49
C PRO A 120 -14.64 -5.80 25.01
N GLU A 121 -13.71 -5.69 25.94
CA GLU A 121 -12.29 -5.53 25.61
C GLU A 121 -11.75 -6.78 24.90
N LEU A 122 -12.13 -7.96 25.37
CA LEU A 122 -11.66 -9.22 24.80
C LEU A 122 -12.20 -9.48 23.39
N TYR A 123 -13.50 -9.26 23.13
CA TYR A 123 -14.02 -9.51 21.78
C TYR A 123 -13.62 -8.43 20.79
N MET A 124 -13.37 -7.18 21.23
CA MET A 124 -12.85 -6.13 20.36
C MET A 124 -11.41 -6.40 19.97
N ALA A 125 -10.57 -6.86 20.92
CA ALA A 125 -9.21 -7.30 20.61
C ALA A 125 -9.17 -8.46 19.60
N GLY A 126 -10.07 -9.44 19.77
CA GLY A 126 -10.22 -10.56 18.82
C GLY A 126 -10.71 -10.12 17.44
N ALA A 127 -11.61 -9.14 17.38
CA ALA A 127 -12.09 -8.56 16.13
C ALA A 127 -10.98 -7.82 15.38
N ALA A 128 -10.16 -7.05 16.10
CA ALA A 128 -8.99 -6.36 15.54
C ALA A 128 -7.96 -7.36 14.98
N ASP A 129 -7.68 -8.46 15.71
CA ASP A 129 -6.76 -9.50 15.24
C ASP A 129 -7.27 -10.19 13.96
N ILE A 130 -8.57 -10.48 13.86
CA ILE A 130 -9.16 -11.02 12.62
C ILE A 130 -9.03 -10.03 11.47
N GLY A 131 -9.33 -8.75 11.70
CA GLY A 131 -9.16 -7.69 10.71
C GLY A 131 -7.72 -7.61 10.20
N ALA A 132 -6.76 -7.55 11.12
CA ALA A 132 -5.33 -7.50 10.81
C ALA A 132 -4.86 -8.71 9.99
N ARG A 133 -5.27 -9.93 10.38
CA ARG A 133 -4.92 -11.16 9.64
C ARG A 133 -5.49 -11.19 8.21
N GLU A 134 -6.70 -10.70 8.01
CA GLU A 134 -7.29 -10.63 6.67
C GLU A 134 -6.60 -9.57 5.80
N ILE A 135 -6.25 -8.40 6.35
CA ILE A 135 -5.46 -7.38 5.65
C ILE A 135 -4.07 -7.91 5.31
N ASP A 136 -3.42 -8.63 6.21
CA ASP A 136 -2.10 -9.24 5.95
C ASP A 136 -2.13 -10.27 4.82
N LYS A 137 -3.23 -11.01 4.64
CA LYS A 137 -3.40 -11.88 3.46
C LYS A 137 -3.33 -11.07 2.15
N HIS A 138 -3.96 -9.90 2.11
CA HIS A 138 -3.88 -9.01 0.96
C HIS A 138 -2.47 -8.42 0.79
N ARG A 139 -1.80 -8.05 1.89
CA ARG A 139 -0.43 -7.53 1.89
C ARG A 139 0.58 -8.54 1.33
N ARG A 140 0.50 -9.81 1.76
CA ARG A 140 1.35 -10.90 1.22
C ARG A 140 1.19 -11.09 -0.28
N LYS A 141 -0.01 -10.88 -0.81
CA LYS A 141 -0.27 -10.97 -2.23
C LYS A 141 0.34 -9.80 -3.04
N LEU A 142 0.74 -8.69 -2.41
CA LEU A 142 1.49 -7.60 -3.05
C LEU A 142 3.02 -7.87 -3.06
N ALA A 143 3.51 -8.77 -2.20
CA ALA A 143 4.94 -9.02 -2.06
C ALA A 143 5.65 -9.38 -3.38
N PRO A 144 5.10 -10.21 -4.30
CA PRO A 144 5.75 -10.52 -5.56
C PRO A 144 6.07 -9.29 -6.40
N ILE A 145 5.19 -8.28 -6.43
CA ILE A 145 5.41 -7.03 -7.17
C ILE A 145 6.61 -6.27 -6.58
N GLY A 146 6.69 -6.19 -5.25
CA GLY A 146 7.83 -5.55 -4.57
C GLY A 146 9.14 -6.29 -4.79
N ILE A 147 9.12 -7.63 -4.81
CA ILE A 147 10.29 -8.45 -5.10
C ILE A 147 10.78 -8.19 -6.53
N ILE A 148 9.89 -8.19 -7.52
CA ILE A 148 10.24 -7.93 -8.92
C ILE A 148 10.86 -6.53 -9.07
N ALA A 149 10.24 -5.51 -8.44
CA ALA A 149 10.75 -4.14 -8.46
C ALA A 149 12.18 -4.02 -7.91
N SER A 150 12.54 -4.85 -6.92
CA SER A 150 13.88 -4.87 -6.33
C SER A 150 14.86 -5.72 -7.13
N LEU A 151 14.42 -6.85 -7.72
CA LEU A 151 15.28 -7.75 -8.47
C LEU A 151 15.62 -7.25 -9.87
N ALA A 152 14.73 -6.52 -10.54
CA ALA A 152 14.94 -6.09 -11.92
C ALA A 152 16.21 -5.23 -12.10
N PRO A 153 16.51 -4.20 -11.25
CA PRO A 153 17.76 -3.46 -11.36
C PRO A 153 18.99 -4.31 -11.08
N LEU A 154 18.91 -5.26 -10.13
CA LEU A 154 20.02 -6.15 -9.80
C LEU A 154 20.35 -7.09 -10.95
N LEU A 155 19.33 -7.60 -11.64
CA LEU A 155 19.53 -8.41 -12.84
C LEU A 155 20.08 -7.58 -14.00
N GLY A 156 19.67 -6.33 -14.14
CA GLY A 156 20.27 -5.41 -15.09
C GLY A 156 21.76 -5.18 -14.81
N LEU A 157 22.11 -4.95 -13.54
CA LEU A 157 23.50 -4.80 -13.11
C LEU A 157 24.30 -6.09 -13.34
N LEU A 158 23.73 -7.26 -13.03
CA LEU A 158 24.36 -8.55 -13.34
C LEU A 158 24.64 -8.69 -14.83
N GLY A 159 23.72 -8.24 -15.69
CA GLY A 159 23.90 -8.22 -17.13
C GLY A 159 25.11 -7.40 -17.57
N THR A 160 25.34 -6.22 -16.96
CA THR A 160 26.55 -5.44 -17.26
C THR A 160 27.82 -6.14 -16.80
N MET A 161 27.84 -6.77 -15.66
CA MET A 161 29.01 -7.49 -15.16
C MET A 161 29.38 -8.65 -16.10
N ILE A 162 28.42 -9.46 -16.53
CA ILE A 162 28.63 -10.56 -17.47
C ILE A 162 29.10 -9.98 -18.83
N GLY A 163 28.44 -8.96 -19.34
CA GLY A 163 28.80 -8.32 -20.62
C GLY A 163 30.20 -7.73 -20.62
N MET A 164 30.63 -7.13 -19.51
CA MET A 164 32.00 -6.61 -19.38
C MET A 164 33.05 -7.75 -19.33
N ILE A 165 32.77 -8.84 -18.63
CA ILE A 165 33.63 -9.99 -18.58
C ILE A 165 33.82 -10.56 -20.00
N GLU A 166 32.75 -10.73 -20.77
CA GLU A 166 32.80 -11.20 -22.15
C GLU A 166 33.53 -10.21 -23.06
N ALA A 167 33.30 -8.90 -22.86
CA ALA A 167 33.98 -7.85 -23.63
C ALA A 167 35.50 -7.92 -23.49
N PHE A 168 36.01 -8.02 -22.27
CA PHE A 168 37.46 -8.14 -22.01
C PHE A 168 38.02 -9.47 -22.46
N ALA A 169 37.28 -10.55 -22.35
CA ALA A 169 37.72 -11.86 -22.87
C ALA A 169 37.90 -11.83 -24.41
N LYS A 170 36.95 -11.20 -25.13
CA LYS A 170 37.08 -11.01 -26.59
C LYS A 170 38.24 -10.09 -26.97
N PHE A 171 38.37 -8.96 -26.25
CA PHE A 171 39.45 -8.00 -26.45
C PHE A 171 40.83 -8.63 -26.37
N ALA A 172 41.04 -9.55 -25.40
CA ALA A 172 42.32 -10.23 -25.19
C ALA A 172 42.71 -11.23 -26.33
N LEU A 173 41.76 -11.60 -27.19
CA LEU A 173 41.97 -12.55 -28.28
C LEU A 173 42.23 -11.88 -29.65
N ILE A 174 42.03 -10.56 -29.74
CA ILE A 174 42.16 -9.79 -31.00
C ILE A 174 43.52 -9.11 -31.03
N GLU A 175 44.35 -9.42 -32.06
CA GLU A 175 45.69 -8.83 -32.22
C GLU A 175 45.66 -7.40 -32.79
N ASP A 176 44.65 -7.07 -33.62
CA ASP A 176 44.48 -5.72 -34.16
C ASP A 176 43.78 -4.80 -33.15
N SER A 177 44.50 -3.79 -32.70
CA SER A 177 44.05 -2.82 -31.70
C SER A 177 42.83 -1.98 -32.15
N SER A 178 42.69 -1.74 -33.46
CA SER A 178 41.57 -0.98 -34.02
C SER A 178 40.28 -1.82 -33.98
N GLU A 179 40.33 -3.06 -34.41
CA GLU A 179 39.22 -4.02 -34.37
C GLU A 179 38.82 -4.36 -32.91
N ALA A 180 39.83 -4.57 -32.07
CA ALA A 180 39.63 -4.84 -30.64
C ALA A 180 38.87 -3.73 -29.94
N SER A 181 39.15 -2.46 -30.27
CA SER A 181 38.48 -1.30 -29.70
C SER A 181 36.98 -1.22 -30.10
N VAL A 182 36.68 -1.56 -31.36
CA VAL A 182 35.28 -1.55 -31.86
C VAL A 182 34.46 -2.65 -31.19
N VAL A 183 35.05 -3.89 -31.08
CA VAL A 183 34.38 -5.02 -30.41
C VAL A 183 34.15 -4.73 -28.92
N LEU A 184 35.10 -4.07 -28.26
CA LEU A 184 34.97 -3.66 -26.86
C LEU A 184 33.85 -2.66 -26.70
N ALA A 185 33.80 -1.61 -27.53
CA ALA A 185 32.77 -0.57 -27.47
C ALA A 185 31.35 -1.14 -27.70
N ASP A 186 31.17 -2.04 -28.69
CA ASP A 186 29.90 -2.72 -28.96
C ASP A 186 29.45 -3.58 -27.76
N SER A 187 30.38 -4.35 -27.17
CA SER A 187 30.08 -5.22 -26.03
C SER A 187 29.73 -4.41 -24.77
N ILE A 188 30.40 -3.28 -24.52
CA ILE A 188 30.07 -2.38 -23.41
C ILE A 188 28.70 -1.75 -23.64
N GLY A 189 28.41 -1.31 -24.86
CA GLY A 189 27.10 -0.74 -25.22
C GLY A 189 25.96 -1.73 -24.92
N LYS A 190 26.08 -2.97 -25.33
CA LYS A 190 25.11 -4.06 -25.03
C LYS A 190 24.94 -4.29 -23.52
N ALA A 191 26.03 -4.26 -22.77
CA ALA A 191 25.99 -4.42 -21.34
C ALA A 191 25.19 -3.27 -20.67
N LEU A 192 25.44 -2.02 -21.06
CA LEU A 192 24.72 -0.86 -20.50
C LEU A 192 23.20 -0.90 -20.76
N ILE A 193 22.79 -1.40 -21.94
CA ILE A 193 21.39 -1.52 -22.30
C ILE A 193 20.64 -2.47 -21.35
N THR A 194 21.26 -3.55 -20.90
CA THR A 194 20.61 -4.48 -19.93
C THR A 194 20.30 -3.80 -18.61
N THR A 195 21.18 -2.93 -18.11
CA THR A 195 20.89 -2.12 -16.91
C THR A 195 19.76 -1.12 -17.14
N ALA A 196 19.79 -0.43 -18.27
CA ALA A 196 18.71 0.50 -18.62
C ALA A 196 17.35 -0.21 -18.67
N MET A 197 17.29 -1.40 -19.27
CA MET A 197 16.08 -2.23 -19.30
C MET A 197 15.63 -2.66 -17.89
N GLY A 198 16.55 -3.08 -17.03
CA GLY A 198 16.25 -3.40 -15.63
C GLY A 198 15.58 -2.23 -14.90
N LEU A 199 16.07 -1.01 -15.10
CA LEU A 199 15.50 0.21 -14.51
C LEU A 199 14.14 0.57 -15.12
N VAL A 200 13.96 0.43 -16.42
CA VAL A 200 12.67 0.67 -17.11
C VAL A 200 11.57 -0.23 -16.57
N ILE A 201 11.90 -1.47 -16.20
CA ILE A 201 10.94 -2.40 -15.57
C ILE A 201 10.73 -2.03 -14.10
N ALA A 202 11.80 -1.74 -13.37
CA ALA A 202 11.76 -1.53 -11.92
C ALA A 202 11.00 -0.29 -11.51
N ILE A 203 11.24 0.85 -12.17
CA ILE A 203 10.68 2.14 -11.77
C ILE A 203 9.14 2.12 -11.77
N PRO A 204 8.44 1.77 -12.88
CA PRO A 204 6.99 1.72 -12.89
C PRO A 204 6.44 0.65 -11.92
N THR A 205 7.10 -0.51 -11.82
CA THR A 205 6.69 -1.59 -10.92
C THR A 205 6.76 -1.13 -9.46
N LEU A 206 7.80 -0.40 -9.07
CA LEU A 206 7.98 0.15 -7.73
C LEU A 206 6.92 1.20 -7.39
N VAL A 207 6.61 2.10 -8.33
CA VAL A 207 5.56 3.12 -8.17
C VAL A 207 4.21 2.44 -7.93
N ILE A 208 3.86 1.44 -8.74
CA ILE A 208 2.61 0.69 -8.62
C ILE A 208 2.57 -0.07 -7.29
N TYR A 209 3.67 -0.71 -6.88
CA TYR A 209 3.75 -1.41 -5.59
C TYR A 209 3.46 -0.47 -4.42
N HIS A 210 4.10 0.69 -4.36
CA HIS A 210 3.87 1.67 -3.31
C HIS A 210 2.45 2.23 -3.33
N TYR A 211 1.90 2.49 -4.52
CA TYR A 211 0.52 2.93 -4.68
C TYR A 211 -0.47 1.91 -4.11
N LEU A 212 -0.34 0.64 -4.49
CA LEU A 212 -1.22 -0.44 -4.00
C LEU A 212 -1.06 -0.67 -2.50
N ARG A 213 0.16 -0.59 -1.97
CA ARG A 213 0.45 -0.70 -0.54
C ARG A 213 -0.20 0.43 0.26
N THR A 214 -0.07 1.67 -0.19
CA THR A 214 -0.71 2.83 0.45
C THR A 214 -2.23 2.72 0.41
N ARG A 215 -2.78 2.27 -0.73
CA ARG A 215 -4.21 2.02 -0.88
C ARG A 215 -4.71 0.94 0.08
N LEU A 216 -3.96 -0.14 0.27
CA LEU A 216 -4.30 -1.20 1.22
C LEU A 216 -4.26 -0.70 2.68
N ASN A 217 -3.29 0.14 3.04
CA ASN A 217 -3.22 0.74 4.38
C ASN A 217 -4.44 1.62 4.66
N ARG A 218 -4.87 2.44 3.71
CA ARG A 218 -6.13 3.23 3.85
C ARG A 218 -7.35 2.33 4.06
N TYR A 219 -7.43 1.20 3.36
CA TYR A 219 -8.53 0.25 3.58
C TYR A 219 -8.47 -0.43 4.94
N SER A 220 -7.29 -0.58 5.54
CA SER A 220 -7.13 -1.04 6.93
C SER A 220 -7.69 -0.02 7.91
N GLU A 221 -7.33 1.26 7.75
CA GLU A 221 -7.83 2.38 8.54
C GLU A 221 -9.37 2.51 8.42
N ASP A 222 -9.90 2.47 7.18
CA ASP A 222 -11.34 2.48 6.92
C ASP A 222 -12.07 1.31 7.61
N LEU A 223 -11.43 0.12 7.70
CA LEU A 223 -11.98 -1.05 8.37
C LEU A 223 -12.04 -0.85 9.88
N GLU A 224 -10.97 -0.34 10.47
CA GLU A 224 -10.88 -0.04 11.91
C GLU A 224 -11.94 0.98 12.30
N GLU A 225 -12.05 2.10 11.56
CA GLU A 225 -13.07 3.14 11.77
C GLU A 225 -14.50 2.57 11.65
N ALA A 226 -14.74 1.73 10.63
CA ALA A 226 -16.04 1.10 10.43
C ALA A 226 -16.43 0.19 11.60
N VAL A 227 -15.49 -0.62 12.10
CA VAL A 227 -15.70 -1.54 13.23
C VAL A 227 -15.95 -0.76 14.51
N GLU A 228 -15.16 0.28 14.79
CA GLU A 228 -15.31 1.13 15.97
C GLU A 228 -16.66 1.88 15.94
N SER A 229 -17.03 2.43 14.80
CA SER A 229 -18.33 3.10 14.60
C SER A 229 -19.52 2.17 14.83
N LEU A 230 -19.43 0.93 14.37
CA LEU A 230 -20.49 -0.07 14.61
C LEU A 230 -20.54 -0.47 16.08
N ALA A 231 -19.39 -0.74 16.69
CA ALA A 231 -19.32 -1.15 18.09
C ALA A 231 -19.84 -0.05 19.03
N SER A 232 -19.45 1.20 18.81
CA SER A 232 -19.94 2.35 19.58
C SER A 232 -21.46 2.51 19.44
N THR A 233 -21.98 2.35 18.22
CA THR A 233 -23.41 2.45 17.96
C THR A 233 -24.24 1.35 18.59
N TRP A 234 -23.69 0.12 18.69
CA TRP A 234 -24.43 -1.05 19.16
C TRP A 234 -24.33 -1.29 20.66
N PHE A 235 -23.19 -0.96 21.27
CA PHE A 235 -22.89 -1.36 22.66
C PHE A 235 -22.75 -0.17 23.62
N PHE A 236 -22.21 0.96 23.18
CA PHE A 236 -21.94 2.09 24.08
C PHE A 236 -23.11 3.07 24.24
N GLN A 237 -24.06 3.13 23.30
CA GLN A 237 -25.25 3.97 23.47
C GLN A 237 -26.22 3.43 24.55
N THR A 238 -26.08 2.16 24.95
CA THR A 238 -26.93 1.56 25.99
C THR A 238 -26.41 1.88 27.41
N SER A 239 -25.15 2.28 27.56
CA SER A 239 -24.54 2.62 28.86
C SER A 239 -24.77 4.09 29.30
N GLY A 240 -25.46 4.88 28.50
CA GLY A 240 -25.64 6.32 28.74
C GLY A 240 -26.95 6.72 29.46
N PHE A 241 -27.79 5.77 29.88
CA PHE A 241 -29.09 6.11 30.47
C PHE A 241 -29.44 5.28 31.71
N THR A 242 -28.51 5.21 32.67
CA THR A 242 -28.85 4.99 34.08
C THR A 242 -27.85 5.78 34.92
N LYS A 243 -27.88 7.10 34.79
CA LYS A 243 -27.58 7.94 35.92
C LYS A 243 -28.89 7.93 36.72
N ASP A 244 -29.03 6.83 37.47
CA ASP A 244 -30.10 6.71 38.44
C ASP A 244 -30.04 7.98 39.31
N THR A 245 -31.07 8.74 39.19
CA THR A 245 -31.46 9.74 40.15
C THR A 245 -31.75 8.92 41.44
N GLU A 246 -30.72 8.73 42.24
CA GLU A 246 -30.88 8.28 43.62
C GLU A 246 -31.85 9.30 44.25
N PRO A 247 -33.01 8.87 44.72
CA PRO A 247 -33.92 9.82 45.34
C PRO A 247 -33.21 10.32 46.59
N GLU A 248 -32.92 11.61 46.58
CA GLU A 248 -32.41 12.41 47.69
C GLU A 248 -33.29 12.13 48.92
N GLN A 249 -32.76 11.28 49.82
CA GLN A 249 -33.41 11.03 51.11
C GLN A 249 -33.48 12.36 51.87
N PRO A 250 -34.65 12.78 52.35
CA PRO A 250 -34.75 14.00 53.12
C PRO A 250 -33.91 13.85 54.38
N VAL A 251 -32.95 14.75 54.53
CA VAL A 251 -32.15 14.93 55.75
C VAL A 251 -33.09 15.05 56.91
N LYS A 252 -33.16 14.04 57.79
CA LYS A 252 -33.82 14.15 59.11
C LYS A 252 -33.04 15.16 59.91
N GLU A 253 -33.67 16.27 60.11
CA GLU A 253 -33.31 17.31 61.04
C GLU A 253 -33.23 16.65 62.46
N LEU A 254 -31.99 16.47 62.95
CA LEU A 254 -31.75 16.12 64.36
C LEU A 254 -31.97 17.38 65.19
N THR A 255 -33.19 17.56 65.63
CA THR A 255 -33.51 18.53 66.69
C THR A 255 -32.79 18.10 67.96
N ASP A 256 -31.95 19.00 68.39
CA ASP A 256 -31.25 19.06 69.66
C ASP A 256 -32.27 19.06 70.84
N GLU A 257 -32.27 18.02 71.65
CA GLU A 257 -32.83 18.02 72.98
C GLU A 257 -31.81 17.52 74.01
N SER A 258 -30.98 18.44 74.38
CA SER A 258 -30.18 18.26 75.59
C SER A 258 -30.37 19.49 76.50
N THR A 259 -31.37 19.47 77.30
CA THR A 259 -31.35 20.22 78.59
C THR A 259 -32.21 19.49 79.58
N ALA A 260 -31.62 19.14 80.64
CA ALA A 260 -32.07 19.18 81.99
C ALA A 260 -31.79 17.95 82.86
N SER A 261 -31.11 18.29 83.96
CA SER A 261 -31.21 17.79 85.35
C SER A 261 -30.47 16.47 85.69
N VAL A 262 -29.61 16.49 86.54
CA VAL A 262 -29.28 16.74 87.94
C VAL A 262 -27.87 16.28 88.17
#